data_03b57cd4bd27b6cef15957d9b4ac081b
#
_entry.id   03b57cd4bd27b6cef15957d9b4ac081b
#
_cell.length_a   1.000
_cell.length_b   1.000
_cell.length_c   1.000
_cell.angle_alpha   90.00
_cell.angle_beta   90.00
_cell.angle_gamma   90.00
#
_symmetry.space_group_name_H-M   'P 1'
#
loop_
_entity.id
_entity.type
_entity.pdbx_description
1 polymer ?
#
loop_
_entity_poly.entity_id
_entity_poly.type
_entity_poly.pdbx_seq_one_letter_code
_entity_poly.pdbx_strand_id
1 'polypeptide(L)'
;MTEFGPNGAVAGTDPSALPADYRALGPDRKIRRVKLGLLLSSLAACLGVTLIGLFLTFVFGLLEGAGLLPTMFDRPNSGFVMGIQMAAMMSLFNFILFFVTVPAAWLAMGLSIGRFPHQGISARAPYLRWASIWGALLVGGTTGGFGVTASLLTGLGAAFTGACIGALAGLVCGLLFLAIVKPAEQLHQADISVF
;
A
#
# COMPACT_ATOMS: atom_id res chain seq x y z
N MET A 1 -32.62 35.27 -31.65
CA MET A 1 -31.37 36.02 -31.46
C MET A 1 -31.26 36.31 -29.99
N THR A 2 -30.51 35.52 -29.28
CA THR A 2 -30.23 35.70 -27.83
C THR A 2 -28.88 36.40 -27.71
N GLU A 3 -28.91 37.65 -27.22
CA GLU A 3 -27.72 38.45 -26.96
C GLU A 3 -26.89 37.81 -25.86
N PHE A 4 -25.72 37.34 -26.23
CA PHE A 4 -24.67 37.02 -25.27
C PHE A 4 -23.99 38.33 -24.84
N GLY A 5 -24.25 38.78 -23.63
CA GLY A 5 -23.54 39.90 -23.02
C GLY A 5 -22.04 39.55 -22.82
N PRO A 6 -21.11 40.54 -22.97
CA PRO A 6 -19.67 40.30 -22.98
C PRO A 6 -19.02 40.02 -21.61
N ASN A 7 -19.79 39.86 -20.55
CA ASN A 7 -19.27 39.56 -19.20
C ASN A 7 -19.88 38.25 -18.70
N GLY A 8 -19.29 37.13 -19.15
CA GLY A 8 -19.54 35.78 -18.61
C GLY A 8 -19.00 35.57 -17.18
N ALA A 9 -19.18 36.55 -16.29
CA ALA A 9 -19.10 36.31 -14.87
C ALA A 9 -20.34 35.48 -14.51
N VAL A 10 -20.19 34.17 -14.40
CA VAL A 10 -21.12 33.32 -13.66
C VAL A 10 -21.27 34.00 -12.30
N ALA A 11 -22.44 34.67 -12.11
CA ALA A 11 -22.76 35.27 -10.80
C ALA A 11 -22.47 34.22 -9.76
N GLY A 12 -21.51 34.53 -8.88
CA GLY A 12 -21.13 33.64 -7.81
C GLY A 12 -22.40 33.29 -7.07
N THR A 13 -22.90 32.08 -7.26
CA THR A 13 -24.01 31.55 -6.49
C THR A 13 -23.60 31.64 -5.05
N ASP A 14 -24.17 32.59 -4.32
CA ASP A 14 -23.96 32.75 -2.90
C ASP A 14 -24.17 31.37 -2.23
N PRO A 15 -23.14 30.81 -1.61
CA PRO A 15 -23.26 29.47 -0.99
C PRO A 15 -24.34 29.42 0.10
N SER A 16 -24.82 30.60 0.54
CA SER A 16 -25.96 30.70 1.45
C SER A 16 -27.31 30.50 0.78
N ALA A 17 -27.38 30.64 -0.55
CA ALA A 17 -28.62 30.47 -1.34
C ALA A 17 -28.88 29.00 -1.73
N LEU A 18 -27.92 28.08 -1.51
CA LEU A 18 -28.13 26.66 -1.75
C LEU A 18 -29.10 26.08 -0.72
N PRO A 19 -30.06 25.21 -1.12
CA PRO A 19 -30.92 24.48 -0.23
C PRO A 19 -30.12 23.80 0.89
N ALA A 20 -30.68 23.72 2.09
CA ALA A 20 -30.00 23.15 3.27
C ALA A 20 -29.40 21.74 2.99
N ASP A 21 -30.06 20.95 2.15
CA ASP A 21 -29.60 19.63 1.71
C ASP A 21 -28.32 19.68 0.87
N TYR A 22 -28.12 20.71 0.05
CA TYR A 22 -26.88 20.91 -0.71
C TYR A 22 -25.71 21.36 0.17
N ARG A 23 -25.97 22.06 1.29
CA ARG A 23 -24.93 22.40 2.30
C ARG A 23 -24.48 21.17 3.06
N ALA A 24 -25.34 20.17 3.25
CA ALA A 24 -24.99 18.87 3.85
C ALA A 24 -24.09 18.02 2.93
N LEU A 25 -24.02 18.33 1.64
CA LEU A 25 -23.16 17.71 0.63
C LEU A 25 -21.75 18.33 0.57
N GLY A 26 -21.42 19.25 1.48
CA GLY A 26 -20.07 19.81 1.64
C GLY A 26 -18.99 18.73 1.85
N PRO A 27 -17.69 19.10 1.76
CA PRO A 27 -16.55 18.18 1.69
C PRO A 27 -16.37 17.23 2.89
N ASP A 28 -17.23 17.29 3.89
CA ASP A 28 -17.20 16.45 5.10
C ASP A 28 -18.02 15.15 4.96
N ARG A 29 -17.94 14.46 3.81
CA ARG A 29 -18.43 13.07 3.72
C ARG A 29 -17.64 12.20 4.70
N LYS A 30 -18.13 12.05 5.91
CA LYS A 30 -17.54 11.17 6.94
C LYS A 30 -17.71 9.71 6.52
N ILE A 31 -16.78 9.22 5.71
CA ILE A 31 -16.69 7.80 5.41
C ILE A 31 -16.27 7.10 6.69
N ARG A 32 -17.14 6.20 7.16
CA ARG A 32 -16.92 5.46 8.42
C ARG A 32 -15.82 4.40 8.22
N ARG A 33 -15.06 4.15 9.28
CA ARG A 33 -14.10 3.04 9.39
C ARG A 33 -12.81 3.16 8.56
N VAL A 34 -12.51 4.30 7.91
CA VAL A 34 -11.26 4.47 7.14
C VAL A 34 -10.03 4.27 8.03
N LYS A 35 -9.99 4.88 9.22
CA LYS A 35 -8.86 4.73 10.16
C LYS A 35 -8.67 3.29 10.63
N LEU A 36 -9.77 2.60 10.95
CA LEU A 36 -9.73 1.18 11.33
C LEU A 36 -9.30 0.30 10.16
N GLY A 37 -9.83 0.56 8.96
CA GLY A 37 -9.44 -0.14 7.74
C GLY A 37 -7.94 0.00 7.44
N LEU A 38 -7.40 1.21 7.56
CA LEU A 38 -5.97 1.48 7.40
C LEU A 38 -5.13 0.74 8.45
N LEU A 39 -5.52 0.74 9.72
CA LEU A 39 -4.79 0.06 10.78
C LEU A 39 -4.78 -1.46 10.56
N LEU A 40 -5.94 -2.08 10.34
CA LEU A 40 -6.04 -3.53 10.12
C LEU A 40 -5.33 -3.97 8.85
N SER A 41 -5.43 -3.20 7.77
CA SER A 41 -4.75 -3.54 6.53
C SER A 41 -3.23 -3.34 6.61
N SER A 42 -2.72 -2.35 7.35
CA SER A 42 -1.27 -2.21 7.58
C SER A 42 -0.72 -3.34 8.44
N LEU A 43 -1.47 -3.74 9.47
CA LEU A 43 -1.12 -4.91 10.30
C LEU A 43 -1.07 -6.18 9.45
N ALA A 44 -2.10 -6.42 8.62
CA ALA A 44 -2.15 -7.58 7.73
C ALA A 44 -1.03 -7.56 6.69
N ALA A 45 -0.66 -6.39 6.15
CA ALA A 45 0.47 -6.26 5.23
C ALA A 45 1.78 -6.68 5.90
N CYS A 46 2.05 -6.20 7.12
CA CYS A 46 3.26 -6.55 7.86
C CYS A 46 3.31 -8.03 8.21
N LEU A 47 2.18 -8.64 8.61
CA LEU A 47 2.07 -10.09 8.80
C LEU A 47 2.30 -10.83 7.48
N GLY A 48 1.73 -10.35 6.37
CA GLY A 48 1.92 -10.91 5.03
C GLY A 48 3.39 -10.93 4.61
N VAL A 49 4.13 -9.85 4.83
CA VAL A 49 5.58 -9.79 4.57
C VAL A 49 6.32 -10.86 5.38
N THR A 50 6.02 -11.01 6.66
CA THR A 50 6.64 -12.02 7.52
C THR A 50 6.32 -13.44 7.05
N LEU A 51 5.06 -13.72 6.70
CA LEU A 51 4.65 -15.06 6.22
C LEU A 51 5.29 -15.42 4.88
N ILE A 52 5.36 -14.46 3.93
CA ILE A 52 6.04 -14.66 2.65
C ILE A 52 7.55 -14.88 2.89
N GLY A 53 8.16 -14.08 3.76
CA GLY A 53 9.56 -14.25 4.16
C GLY A 53 9.84 -15.61 4.77
N LEU A 54 8.98 -16.10 5.65
CA LEU A 54 9.06 -17.45 6.25
C LEU A 54 9.00 -18.53 5.18
N PHE A 55 8.03 -18.42 4.28
CA PHE A 55 7.85 -19.37 3.18
C PHE A 55 9.09 -19.42 2.26
N LEU A 56 9.59 -18.26 1.84
CA LEU A 56 10.78 -18.19 0.99
C LEU A 56 12.02 -18.72 1.69
N THR A 57 12.24 -18.37 2.97
CA THR A 57 13.37 -18.88 3.75
C THR A 57 13.31 -20.39 3.90
N PHE A 58 12.13 -20.95 4.11
CA PHE A 58 11.92 -22.40 4.16
C PHE A 58 12.25 -23.06 2.81
N VAL A 59 11.75 -22.52 1.68
CA VAL A 59 12.05 -23.03 0.34
C VAL A 59 13.56 -22.96 0.05
N PHE A 60 14.21 -21.84 0.35
CA PHE A 60 15.67 -21.73 0.19
C PHE A 60 16.43 -22.75 1.05
N GLY A 61 16.04 -22.96 2.31
CA GLY A 61 16.64 -23.98 3.16
C GLY A 61 16.52 -25.40 2.60
N LEU A 62 15.38 -25.73 1.97
CA LEU A 62 15.22 -27.01 1.27
C LEU A 62 16.15 -27.13 0.05
N LEU A 63 16.27 -26.07 -0.76
CA LEU A 63 17.12 -26.05 -1.95
C LEU A 63 18.62 -26.11 -1.58
N GLU A 64 19.04 -25.44 -0.51
CA GLU A 64 20.39 -25.53 0.06
C GLU A 64 20.67 -26.94 0.58
N GLY A 65 19.74 -27.54 1.33
CA GLY A 65 19.84 -28.90 1.84
C GLY A 65 19.91 -29.96 0.73
N ALA A 66 19.28 -29.70 -0.43
CA ALA A 66 19.37 -30.52 -1.63
C ALA A 66 20.63 -30.27 -2.47
N GLY A 67 21.50 -29.34 -2.08
CA GLY A 67 22.71 -28.95 -2.82
C GLY A 67 22.46 -28.16 -4.10
N LEU A 68 21.22 -27.70 -4.32
CA LEU A 68 20.83 -26.93 -5.53
C LEU A 68 21.21 -25.45 -5.45
N LEU A 69 21.42 -24.94 -4.24
CA LEU A 69 21.86 -23.57 -4.00
C LEU A 69 23.06 -23.56 -3.04
N PRO A 70 24.00 -22.59 -3.22
CA PRO A 70 25.08 -22.39 -2.26
C PRO A 70 24.49 -21.89 -0.94
N THR A 71 25.05 -22.36 0.19
CA THR A 71 24.65 -21.86 1.49
C THR A 71 25.03 -20.39 1.63
N MET A 72 24.24 -19.62 2.35
CA MET A 72 24.45 -18.19 2.58
C MET A 72 25.77 -17.93 3.30
N PHE A 73 26.30 -18.91 4.05
CA PHE A 73 27.50 -18.81 4.87
C PHE A 73 28.78 -19.26 4.16
N ASP A 74 28.69 -20.10 3.12
CA ASP A 74 29.86 -20.70 2.45
C ASP A 74 30.54 -19.79 1.43
N ARG A 75 29.88 -18.69 1.00
CA ARG A 75 30.45 -17.72 0.08
C ARG A 75 30.24 -16.30 0.58
N PRO A 76 31.28 -15.66 1.16
CA PRO A 76 31.20 -14.27 1.58
C PRO A 76 31.08 -13.27 0.41
N ASN A 77 31.12 -13.74 -0.82
CA ASN A 77 31.10 -12.90 -2.01
C ASN A 77 29.72 -12.84 -2.65
N SER A 78 28.95 -11.91 -2.14
CA SER A 78 28.23 -10.90 -2.87
C SER A 78 27.73 -11.32 -4.27
N GLY A 79 26.47 -11.71 -4.35
CA GLY A 79 25.83 -11.93 -5.62
C GLY A 79 24.32 -11.62 -5.54
N PHE A 80 23.69 -11.59 -6.67
CA PHE A 80 22.24 -11.36 -6.78
C PHE A 80 21.45 -12.40 -5.97
N VAL A 81 21.85 -13.67 -6.00
CA VAL A 81 21.21 -14.77 -5.24
C VAL A 81 21.31 -14.54 -3.73
N MET A 82 22.46 -14.09 -3.24
CA MET A 82 22.62 -13.71 -1.82
C MET A 82 21.67 -12.57 -1.44
N GLY A 83 21.44 -11.61 -2.33
CA GLY A 83 20.46 -10.55 -2.12
C GLY A 83 19.04 -11.07 -1.98
N ILE A 84 18.66 -12.08 -2.79
CA ILE A 84 17.35 -12.74 -2.68
C ILE A 84 17.19 -13.42 -1.32
N GLN A 85 18.17 -14.22 -0.90
CA GLN A 85 18.17 -14.92 0.39
C GLN A 85 18.12 -13.93 1.56
N MET A 86 18.91 -12.86 1.49
CA MET A 86 18.94 -11.79 2.48
C MET A 86 17.58 -11.10 2.61
N ALA A 87 16.91 -10.79 1.49
CA ALA A 87 15.58 -10.19 1.51
C ALA A 87 14.53 -11.11 2.14
N ALA A 88 14.60 -12.42 1.87
CA ALA A 88 13.72 -13.40 2.49
C ALA A 88 13.92 -13.45 4.02
N MET A 89 15.16 -13.49 4.50
CA MET A 89 15.46 -13.45 5.93
C MET A 89 15.03 -12.15 6.60
N MET A 90 15.31 -11.00 5.99
CA MET A 90 14.87 -9.71 6.51
C MET A 90 13.35 -9.61 6.60
N SER A 91 12.65 -10.16 5.59
CA SER A 91 11.19 -10.21 5.58
C SER A 91 10.64 -11.11 6.69
N LEU A 92 11.30 -12.25 6.98
CA LEU A 92 10.98 -13.10 8.12
C LEU A 92 11.08 -12.34 9.43
N PHE A 93 12.18 -11.59 9.63
CA PHE A 93 12.41 -10.82 10.86
C PHE A 93 11.61 -9.52 10.95
N ASN A 94 10.79 -9.20 9.96
CA ASN A 94 9.94 -7.99 9.99
C ASN A 94 9.03 -7.93 11.22
N PHE A 95 8.66 -9.07 11.83
CA PHE A 95 7.86 -9.11 13.05
C PHE A 95 8.55 -8.42 14.25
N ILE A 96 9.88 -8.40 14.31
CA ILE A 96 10.65 -7.71 15.36
C ILE A 96 10.53 -6.18 15.16
N LEU A 97 10.46 -5.74 13.91
CA LEU A 97 10.35 -4.33 13.54
C LEU A 97 8.89 -3.85 13.45
N PHE A 98 7.93 -4.62 13.92
CA PHE A 98 6.50 -4.37 13.80
C PHE A 98 6.10 -2.97 14.31
N PHE A 99 6.72 -2.54 15.42
CA PHE A 99 6.48 -1.24 16.02
C PHE A 99 6.90 -0.06 15.11
N VAL A 100 7.76 -0.29 14.14
CA VAL A 100 8.22 0.72 13.17
C VAL A 100 7.50 0.53 11.83
N THR A 101 7.39 -0.71 11.36
CA THR A 101 6.88 -1.03 10.03
C THR A 101 5.37 -0.82 9.92
N VAL A 102 4.59 -1.12 10.97
CA VAL A 102 3.14 -0.88 10.97
C VAL A 102 2.81 0.61 10.94
N PRO A 103 3.37 1.49 11.78
CA PRO A 103 3.17 2.93 11.65
C PRO A 103 3.63 3.50 10.31
N ALA A 104 4.77 3.05 9.78
CA ALA A 104 5.26 3.49 8.47
C ALA A 104 4.30 3.11 7.34
N ALA A 105 3.82 1.86 7.32
CA ALA A 105 2.82 1.39 6.36
C ALA A 105 1.49 2.15 6.54
N TRP A 106 1.06 2.39 7.76
CA TRP A 106 -0.16 3.14 8.05
C TRP A 106 -0.08 4.59 7.55
N LEU A 107 1.06 5.27 7.76
CA LEU A 107 1.30 6.62 7.25
C LEU A 107 1.32 6.64 5.72
N ALA A 108 2.08 5.75 5.07
CA ALA A 108 2.17 5.67 3.62
C ALA A 108 0.80 5.45 2.97
N MET A 109 0.01 4.52 3.52
CA MET A 109 -1.34 4.24 3.04
C MET A 109 -2.33 5.36 3.39
N GLY A 110 -2.21 5.98 4.56
CA GLY A 110 -3.04 7.09 4.98
C GLY A 110 -2.88 8.32 4.08
N LEU A 111 -1.65 8.60 3.66
CA LEU A 111 -1.34 9.71 2.76
C LEU A 111 -1.81 9.49 1.32
N SER A 112 -1.97 8.24 0.89
CA SER A 112 -2.39 7.86 -0.47
C SER A 112 -3.82 7.30 -0.49
N ILE A 113 -3.95 6.03 -0.17
CA ILE A 113 -5.21 5.26 -0.28
C ILE A 113 -6.30 5.79 0.65
N GLY A 114 -5.92 6.27 1.84
CA GLY A 114 -6.85 6.82 2.81
C GLY A 114 -7.56 8.10 2.35
N ARG A 115 -7.02 8.81 1.36
CA ARG A 115 -7.62 10.00 0.76
C ARG A 115 -8.60 9.70 -0.37
N PHE A 116 -8.47 8.56 -1.05
CA PHE A 116 -9.28 8.21 -2.21
C PHE A 116 -10.79 8.18 -1.94
N PRO A 117 -11.29 7.61 -0.82
CA PRO A 117 -12.71 7.65 -0.52
C PRO A 117 -13.26 9.08 -0.38
N HIS A 118 -12.47 10.00 0.19
CA HIS A 118 -12.85 11.41 0.32
C HIS A 118 -12.88 12.15 -1.02
N GLN A 119 -12.14 11.65 -2.02
CA GLN A 119 -12.13 12.16 -3.39
C GLN A 119 -13.21 11.54 -4.28
N GLY A 120 -14.07 10.69 -3.71
CA GLY A 120 -15.15 10.03 -4.46
C GLY A 120 -14.66 8.89 -5.37
N ILE A 121 -13.43 8.40 -5.21
CA ILE A 121 -12.90 7.31 -6.03
C ILE A 121 -13.49 5.99 -5.55
N SER A 122 -14.41 5.41 -6.33
CA SER A 122 -15.06 4.12 -6.07
C SER A 122 -14.38 2.94 -6.77
N ALA A 123 -13.59 3.19 -7.82
CA ALA A 123 -12.90 2.16 -8.58
C ALA A 123 -11.87 1.41 -7.73
N ARG A 124 -11.80 0.07 -7.87
CA ARG A 124 -10.90 -0.79 -7.09
C ARG A 124 -9.43 -0.70 -7.53
N ALA A 125 -9.19 -0.52 -8.83
CA ALA A 125 -7.86 -0.55 -9.43
C ALA A 125 -6.87 0.47 -8.82
N PRO A 126 -7.21 1.75 -8.58
CA PRO A 126 -6.30 2.71 -7.95
C PRO A 126 -5.84 2.27 -6.56
N TYR A 127 -6.74 1.71 -5.74
CA TYR A 127 -6.41 1.25 -4.39
C TYR A 127 -5.37 0.12 -4.42
N LEU A 128 -5.59 -0.89 -5.27
CA LEU A 128 -4.68 -2.03 -5.39
C LEU A 128 -3.32 -1.60 -5.96
N ARG A 129 -3.33 -0.77 -6.99
CA ARG A 129 -2.11 -0.27 -7.62
C ARG A 129 -1.24 0.50 -6.60
N TRP A 130 -1.82 1.45 -5.88
CA TRP A 130 -1.06 2.25 -4.92
C TRP A 130 -0.63 1.45 -3.69
N ALA A 131 -1.47 0.52 -3.19
CA ALA A 131 -1.08 -0.39 -2.12
C ALA A 131 0.13 -1.24 -2.51
N SER A 132 0.13 -1.80 -3.73
CA SER A 132 1.23 -2.59 -4.28
C SER A 132 2.51 -1.75 -4.44
N ILE A 133 2.41 -0.52 -4.98
CA ILE A 133 3.55 0.39 -5.14
C ILE A 133 4.18 0.73 -3.78
N TRP A 134 3.37 1.12 -2.79
CA TRP A 134 3.88 1.44 -1.46
C TRP A 134 4.50 0.23 -0.77
N GLY A 135 3.87 -0.96 -0.90
CA GLY A 135 4.44 -2.19 -0.39
C GLY A 135 5.80 -2.49 -1.02
N ALA A 136 5.91 -2.39 -2.35
CA ALA A 136 7.16 -2.59 -3.07
C ALA A 136 8.26 -1.60 -2.65
N LEU A 137 7.92 -0.32 -2.50
CA LEU A 137 8.86 0.73 -2.09
C LEU A 137 9.35 0.54 -0.65
N LEU A 138 8.46 0.25 0.28
CA LEU A 138 8.81 0.08 1.69
C LEU A 138 9.68 -1.16 1.91
N VAL A 139 9.28 -2.31 1.40
CA VAL A 139 10.04 -3.55 1.60
C VAL A 139 11.27 -3.60 0.70
N GLY A 140 11.13 -3.28 -0.59
CA GLY A 140 12.24 -3.26 -1.54
C GLY A 140 13.31 -2.22 -1.22
N GLY A 141 12.89 -1.03 -0.78
CA GLY A 141 13.81 0.05 -0.38
C GLY A 141 14.62 -0.31 0.87
N THR A 142 13.96 -0.88 1.88
CA THR A 142 14.64 -1.30 3.12
C THR A 142 15.59 -2.47 2.89
N THR A 143 15.13 -3.55 2.23
CA THR A 143 15.97 -4.73 1.95
C THR A 143 17.11 -4.39 0.99
N GLY A 144 16.84 -3.59 -0.06
CA GLY A 144 17.85 -3.14 -1.00
C GLY A 144 18.90 -2.26 -0.35
N GLY A 145 18.48 -1.31 0.49
CA GLY A 145 19.38 -0.44 1.25
C GLY A 145 20.34 -1.23 2.13
N PHE A 146 19.85 -2.26 2.83
CA PHE A 146 20.70 -3.18 3.57
C PHE A 146 21.61 -4.00 2.65
N GLY A 147 21.08 -4.53 1.54
CA GLY A 147 21.86 -5.34 0.60
C GLY A 147 23.05 -4.59 -0.01
N VAL A 148 22.90 -3.29 -0.28
CA VAL A 148 23.98 -2.44 -0.83
C VAL A 148 25.17 -2.34 0.12
N THR A 149 25.00 -2.50 1.45
CA THR A 149 26.12 -2.49 2.40
C THR A 149 27.08 -3.65 2.18
N ALA A 150 26.60 -4.77 1.61
CA ALA A 150 27.44 -5.91 1.25
C ALA A 150 28.03 -5.76 -0.16
N SER A 151 27.20 -5.46 -1.15
CA SER A 151 27.61 -5.11 -2.52
C SER A 151 26.43 -4.55 -3.32
N LEU A 152 26.73 -3.83 -4.41
CA LEU A 152 25.69 -3.30 -5.31
C LEU A 152 24.82 -4.43 -5.88
N LEU A 153 25.41 -5.55 -6.26
CA LEU A 153 24.68 -6.68 -6.86
C LEU A 153 23.78 -7.38 -5.83
N THR A 154 24.24 -7.52 -4.58
CA THR A 154 23.42 -8.00 -3.46
C THR A 154 22.27 -7.04 -3.18
N GLY A 155 22.54 -5.73 -3.19
CA GLY A 155 21.51 -4.69 -3.06
C GLY A 155 20.42 -4.77 -4.11
N LEU A 156 20.77 -4.98 -5.38
CA LEU A 156 19.81 -5.15 -6.47
C LEU A 156 18.97 -6.42 -6.30
N GLY A 157 19.58 -7.55 -5.93
CA GLY A 157 18.85 -8.80 -5.66
C GLY A 157 17.89 -8.65 -4.48
N ALA A 158 18.33 -8.00 -3.39
CA ALA A 158 17.53 -7.74 -2.21
C ALA A 158 16.39 -6.75 -2.50
N ALA A 159 16.66 -5.68 -3.24
CA ALA A 159 15.65 -4.70 -3.65
C ALA A 159 14.57 -5.33 -4.53
N PHE A 160 14.96 -6.12 -5.53
CA PHE A 160 14.03 -6.82 -6.42
C PHE A 160 13.12 -7.78 -5.65
N THR A 161 13.72 -8.65 -4.84
CA THR A 161 12.96 -9.64 -4.06
C THR A 161 12.07 -8.96 -3.03
N GLY A 162 12.60 -7.98 -2.30
CA GLY A 162 11.84 -7.20 -1.34
C GLY A 162 10.69 -6.43 -1.99
N ALA A 163 10.88 -5.89 -3.20
CA ALA A 163 9.81 -5.25 -3.96
C ALA A 163 8.71 -6.24 -4.36
N CYS A 164 9.05 -7.45 -4.78
CA CYS A 164 8.08 -8.51 -5.08
C CYS A 164 7.29 -8.91 -3.83
N ILE A 165 7.96 -9.17 -2.71
CA ILE A 165 7.33 -9.50 -1.42
C ILE A 165 6.39 -8.36 -0.98
N GLY A 166 6.89 -7.13 -1.01
CA GLY A 166 6.13 -5.95 -0.61
C GLY A 166 4.95 -5.67 -1.53
N ALA A 167 5.09 -5.87 -2.85
CA ALA A 167 3.99 -5.71 -3.80
C ALA A 167 2.86 -6.69 -3.52
N LEU A 168 3.17 -7.96 -3.28
CA LEU A 168 2.19 -9.00 -2.94
C LEU A 168 1.48 -8.70 -1.61
N ALA A 169 2.25 -8.36 -0.57
CA ALA A 169 1.68 -7.97 0.72
C ALA A 169 0.82 -6.71 0.60
N GLY A 170 1.24 -5.73 -0.20
CA GLY A 170 0.49 -4.52 -0.51
C GLY A 170 -0.83 -4.79 -1.24
N LEU A 171 -0.84 -5.73 -2.19
CA LEU A 171 -2.09 -6.16 -2.86
C LEU A 171 -3.08 -6.75 -1.87
N VAL A 172 -2.64 -7.66 -1.00
CA VAL A 172 -3.48 -8.24 0.06
C VAL A 172 -4.02 -7.15 0.99
N CYS A 173 -3.17 -6.19 1.36
CA CYS A 173 -3.55 -5.03 2.14
C CYS A 173 -4.63 -4.18 1.45
N GLY A 174 -4.45 -3.87 0.17
CA GLY A 174 -5.42 -3.11 -0.63
C GLY A 174 -6.78 -3.83 -0.74
N LEU A 175 -6.77 -5.14 -0.93
CA LEU A 175 -7.98 -5.97 -0.95
C LEU A 175 -8.70 -5.94 0.41
N LEU A 176 -7.95 -6.09 1.51
CA LEU A 176 -8.52 -6.05 2.85
C LEU A 176 -9.09 -4.67 3.18
N PHE A 177 -8.39 -3.60 2.80
CA PHE A 177 -8.89 -2.24 2.96
C PHE A 177 -10.23 -2.04 2.22
N LEU A 178 -10.32 -2.49 0.96
CA LEU A 178 -11.56 -2.41 0.17
C LEU A 178 -12.69 -3.25 0.77
N ALA A 179 -12.38 -4.41 1.36
CA ALA A 179 -13.35 -5.28 2.02
C ALA A 179 -13.91 -4.64 3.31
N ILE A 180 -13.06 -3.92 4.07
CA ILE A 180 -13.47 -3.27 5.33
C ILE A 180 -14.21 -1.96 5.10
N VAL A 181 -13.66 -1.10 4.22
CA VAL A 181 -14.18 0.26 4.00
C VAL A 181 -15.35 0.29 3.04
N LYS A 182 -15.37 -0.63 2.04
CA LYS A 182 -16.42 -0.72 1.01
C LYS A 182 -16.78 0.65 0.39
N PRO A 183 -15.83 1.38 -0.17
CA PRO A 183 -16.04 2.76 -0.60
C PRO A 183 -17.16 2.89 -1.64
N ALA A 184 -17.32 1.91 -2.54
CA ALA A 184 -18.36 1.92 -3.55
C ALA A 184 -19.78 1.88 -2.95
N GLU A 185 -20.01 1.04 -1.92
CA GLU A 185 -21.31 0.94 -1.26
C GLU A 185 -21.63 2.22 -0.49
N GLN A 186 -20.65 2.79 0.22
CA GLN A 186 -20.86 4.01 1.01
C GLN A 186 -21.09 5.25 0.12
N LEU A 187 -20.43 5.34 -1.03
CA LEU A 187 -20.66 6.44 -1.98
C LEU A 187 -22.03 6.31 -2.66
N HIS A 188 -22.44 5.10 -3.04
CA HIS A 188 -23.75 4.86 -3.65
C HIS A 188 -24.89 5.16 -2.67
N GLN A 189 -24.78 4.77 -1.41
CA GLN A 189 -25.78 5.10 -0.38
C GLN A 189 -25.89 6.61 -0.12
N ALA A 190 -24.77 7.34 -0.21
CA ALA A 190 -24.78 8.78 -0.07
C ALA A 190 -25.50 9.47 -1.23
N ASP A 191 -25.41 8.95 -2.46
CA ASP A 191 -26.09 9.52 -3.62
C ASP A 191 -27.62 9.26 -3.58
N ILE A 192 -28.06 8.09 -3.09
CA ILE A 192 -29.49 7.77 -2.98
C ILE A 192 -30.18 8.59 -1.87
N SER A 193 -29.47 8.94 -0.79
CA SER A 193 -30.04 9.72 0.31
C SER A 193 -30.33 11.19 -0.03
N VAL A 194 -29.98 11.64 -1.22
CA VAL A 194 -30.17 13.02 -1.71
C VAL A 194 -31.47 13.17 -2.52
N PHE A 195 -32.10 12.05 -2.92
CA PHE A 195 -33.41 12.01 -3.61
C PHE A 195 -34.50 11.52 -2.67
#